data_f0a849c7b675dff9c0b4bb3c60ee6c55
#
_entry.id   f0a849c7b675dff9c0b4bb3c60ee6c55
#
_cell.length_a   1.000
_cell.length_b   1.000
_cell.length_c   1.000
_cell.angle_alpha   90.00
_cell.angle_beta   90.00
_cell.angle_gamma   90.00
#
_symmetry.space_group_name_H-M   'P 1'
#
loop_
_entity.id
_entity.type
_entity.pdbx_description
1 polymer ?
#
loop_
_entity_poly.entity_id
_entity_poly.type
_entity_poly.pdbx_seq_one_letter_code
_entity_poly.pdbx_strand_id
1 'polypeptide(L)' 'KKPLNSRRQKIIAEMRDNPNITTAELHSILGVSETAVENNISFLRENGYIERVGSKKAGYWKVL' A
#
# COMPACT_ATOMS: atom_id res chain seq x y z
N LYS A 1 -5.27 16.39 2.84
CA LYS A 1 -5.34 14.92 2.93
C LYS A 1 -5.83 14.49 4.31
N LYS A 2 -6.54 13.36 4.37
CA LYS A 2 -7.03 12.84 5.65
C LYS A 2 -5.89 12.25 6.46
N PRO A 3 -5.92 12.39 7.80
CA PRO A 3 -4.91 11.77 8.65
C PRO A 3 -4.89 10.25 8.46
N LEU A 4 -3.71 9.66 8.58
CA LEU A 4 -3.53 8.22 8.42
C LEU A 4 -3.41 7.55 9.79
N ASN A 5 -4.04 6.37 9.92
CA ASN A 5 -3.84 5.52 11.10
C ASN A 5 -2.49 4.81 11.01
N SER A 6 -2.09 4.13 12.09
CA SER A 6 -0.79 3.46 12.16
C SER A 6 -0.61 2.41 11.06
N ARG A 7 -1.66 1.67 10.75
CA ARG A 7 -1.62 0.62 9.72
C ARG A 7 -1.33 1.21 8.34
N ARG A 8 -2.01 2.31 7.99
CA ARG A 8 -1.82 2.96 6.69
C ARG A 8 -0.44 3.61 6.59
N GLN A 9 0.04 4.19 7.68
CA GLN A 9 1.40 4.73 7.75
C GLN A 9 2.44 3.62 7.53
N LYS A 10 2.21 2.45 8.11
CA LYS A 10 3.09 1.30 7.95
C LYS A 10 3.12 0.82 6.51
N ILE A 11 1.95 0.77 5.84
CA ILE A 11 1.87 0.39 4.44
C ILE A 11 2.69 1.34 3.57
N ILE A 12 2.55 2.64 3.80
CA ILE A 12 3.31 3.64 3.04
C ILE A 12 4.81 3.46 3.26
N ALA A 13 5.24 3.24 4.50
CA ALA A 13 6.64 3.04 4.83
C ALA A 13 7.21 1.81 4.10
N GLU A 14 6.46 0.71 4.08
CA GLU A 14 6.88 -0.51 3.40
C GLU A 14 6.96 -0.31 1.88
N MET A 15 6.02 0.43 1.30
CA MET A 15 6.04 0.75 -0.13
C MET A 15 7.20 1.67 -0.50
N ARG A 16 7.58 2.57 0.41
CA ARG A 16 8.72 3.46 0.19
C ARG A 16 10.03 2.69 0.19
N ASP A 17 10.17 1.71 1.07
CA ASP A 17 11.35 0.85 1.14
C ASP A 17 11.40 -0.16 0.01
N ASN A 18 10.24 -0.67 -0.39
CA ASN A 18 10.13 -1.68 -1.44
C ASN A 18 8.94 -1.37 -2.36
N PRO A 19 9.15 -0.58 -3.41
CA PRO A 19 8.06 -0.23 -4.34
C PRO A 19 7.43 -1.43 -5.04
N ASN A 20 8.12 -2.56 -5.08
CA ASN A 20 7.61 -3.78 -5.70
C ASN A 20 6.87 -4.69 -4.71
N ILE A 21 6.61 -4.22 -3.50
CA ILE A 21 5.95 -5.03 -2.48
C ILE A 21 4.56 -5.46 -2.93
N THR A 22 4.19 -6.69 -2.62
CA THR A 22 2.90 -7.26 -3.00
C THR A 22 1.91 -7.23 -1.83
N THR A 23 0.63 -7.41 -2.14
CA THR A 23 -0.41 -7.54 -1.12
C THR A 23 -0.10 -8.72 -0.20
N ALA A 24 0.39 -9.83 -0.77
CA ALA A 24 0.75 -11.02 -0.01
C ALA A 24 1.86 -10.70 1.01
N GLU A 25 2.85 -9.92 0.60
CA GLU A 25 3.93 -9.51 1.52
C GLU A 25 3.40 -8.56 2.60
N LEU A 26 2.58 -7.61 2.21
CA LEU A 26 2.02 -6.64 3.16
C LEU A 26 1.14 -7.30 4.21
N HIS A 27 0.27 -8.24 3.81
CA HIS A 27 -0.59 -8.89 4.80
C HIS A 27 0.22 -9.71 5.80
N SER A 28 1.31 -10.31 5.36
CA SER A 28 2.19 -11.05 6.23
C SER A 28 2.92 -10.14 7.22
N ILE A 29 3.43 -9.02 6.73
CA ILE A 29 4.15 -8.03 7.56
C ILE A 29 3.21 -7.40 8.60
N LEU A 30 1.98 -7.06 8.20
CA LEU A 30 1.03 -6.37 9.06
C LEU A 30 0.25 -7.30 9.98
N GLY A 31 0.21 -8.59 9.67
CA GLY A 31 -0.57 -9.56 10.43
C GLY A 31 -2.07 -9.38 10.27
N VAL A 32 -2.52 -8.91 9.12
CA VAL A 32 -3.94 -8.72 8.81
C VAL A 32 -4.28 -9.46 7.52
N SER A 33 -5.58 -9.59 7.21
CA SER A 33 -6.01 -10.29 6.00
C SER A 33 -5.61 -9.52 4.73
N GLU A 34 -5.55 -10.22 3.59
CA GLU A 34 -5.30 -9.57 2.32
C GLU A 34 -6.40 -8.57 1.97
N THR A 35 -7.65 -8.91 2.31
CA THR A 35 -8.78 -8.00 2.10
C THR A 35 -8.58 -6.70 2.85
N ALA A 36 -8.12 -6.76 4.10
CA ALA A 36 -7.84 -5.56 4.88
C ALA A 36 -6.74 -4.72 4.23
N VAL A 37 -5.70 -5.37 3.71
CA VAL A 37 -4.62 -4.68 3.01
C VAL A 37 -5.16 -4.00 1.75
N GLU A 38 -5.94 -4.71 0.95
CA GLU A 38 -6.53 -4.17 -0.29
C GLU A 38 -7.41 -2.96 0.00
N ASN A 39 -8.22 -3.02 1.06
CA ASN A 39 -9.09 -1.91 1.45
C ASN A 39 -8.26 -0.68 1.85
N ASN A 40 -7.17 -0.89 2.57
CA ASN A 40 -6.28 0.21 2.96
C ASN A 40 -5.55 0.79 1.75
N ILE A 41 -5.13 -0.06 0.82
CA ILE A 41 -4.48 0.38 -0.42
C ILE A 41 -5.45 1.23 -1.25
N SER A 42 -6.69 0.79 -1.38
CA SER A 42 -7.72 1.54 -2.11
C SER A 42 -7.92 2.92 -1.48
N PHE A 43 -8.00 3.00 -0.17
CA PHE A 43 -8.12 4.27 0.54
C PHE A 43 -6.93 5.19 0.23
N LEU A 44 -5.72 4.66 0.35
CA LEU A 44 -4.50 5.45 0.13
C LEU A 44 -4.43 5.96 -1.32
N ARG A 45 -4.80 5.12 -2.27
CA ARG A 45 -4.80 5.49 -3.68
C ARG A 45 -5.84 6.56 -3.98
N GLU A 46 -7.05 6.39 -3.48
CA GLU A 46 -8.14 7.33 -3.69
C GLU A 46 -7.87 8.69 -3.05
N ASN A 47 -7.12 8.72 -1.98
CA ASN A 47 -6.80 9.95 -1.26
C ASN A 47 -5.45 10.56 -1.67
N GLY A 48 -4.81 10.05 -2.71
CA GLY A 48 -3.61 10.64 -3.27
C GLY A 48 -2.34 10.43 -2.47
N TYR A 49 -2.26 9.37 -1.67
CA TYR A 49 -1.04 9.03 -0.93
C TYR A 49 -0.09 8.15 -1.71
N ILE A 50 -0.65 7.29 -2.56
CA ILE A 50 0.12 6.36 -3.38
C ILE A 50 -0.46 6.29 -4.78
N GLU A 51 0.35 5.81 -5.72
CA GLU A 51 -0.06 5.62 -7.10
C GLU A 51 0.51 4.31 -7.62
N ARG A 52 -0.28 3.57 -8.37
CA ARG A 52 0.20 2.37 -9.05
C ARG A 52 0.75 2.76 -10.42
N VAL A 53 2.01 2.48 -10.66
CA VAL A 53 2.67 2.78 -11.93
C VAL A 53 2.91 1.47 -12.67
N GLY A 54 2.47 1.39 -13.93
CA GLY A 54 2.64 0.20 -14.75
C GLY A 54 1.52 -0.82 -14.57
N SER A 55 1.75 -2.05 -15.04
CA SER A 55 0.77 -3.13 -14.96
C SER A 55 0.78 -3.80 -13.59
N LYS A 56 -0.23 -4.63 -13.34
CA LYS A 56 -0.32 -5.39 -12.10
C LYS A 56 0.87 -6.33 -11.91
N LYS A 57 1.42 -6.85 -13.00
CA LYS A 57 2.53 -7.81 -12.93
C LYS A 57 3.89 -7.14 -12.96
N ALA A 58 4.02 -6.04 -13.67
CA ALA A 58 5.31 -5.38 -13.90
C ALA A 58 5.36 -3.97 -13.31
N GLY A 59 4.33 -3.55 -12.61
CA GLY A 59 4.26 -2.22 -12.03
C GLY A 59 4.87 -2.14 -10.65
N TYR A 60 4.86 -0.94 -10.10
CA TYR A 60 5.35 -0.69 -8.75
C TYR A 60 4.49 0.38 -8.08
N TRP A 61 4.66 0.53 -6.77
CA TRP A 61 3.97 1.55 -6.00
C TRP A 61 4.82 2.81 -5.88
N LYS A 62 4.21 3.93 -6.19
CA LYS A 62 4.85 5.24 -6.03
C LYS A 62 4.21 5.94 -4.86
N VAL A 63 5.01 6.33 -3.87
CA VAL A 63 4.53 7.13 -2.73
C VAL A 63 4.57 8.59 -3.12
N LEU A 64 3.42 9.24 -3.04
CA LEU A 64 3.26 10.62 -3.50
C LEU A 64 3.57 11.65 -2.40
#